data_be70377b6c7cadd6f6cf85bd9b3ab590
#
_entry.id   be70377b6c7cadd6f6cf85bd9b3ab590
#
_cell.length_a   1.000
_cell.length_b   1.000
_cell.length_c   1.000
_cell.angle_alpha   90.00
_cell.angle_beta   90.00
_cell.angle_gamma   90.00
#
_symmetry.space_group_name_H-M   'P 1'
#
loop_
_entity.id
_entity.type
_entity.pdbx_description
1 polymer ?
#
loop_
_entity_poly.entity_id
_entity_poly.type
_entity_poly.pdbx_seq_one_letter_code
_entity_poly.pdbx_strand_id
1 'polypeptide(L)'
;MRYGVAVTDDYLSRIGNLIRDARTHRGYTQASLATVLGTSQSAINRIERGHQNLTLDMLARIGEALDSEIVSLGIAGPMHLRVAGGTTLTGSIDVKSSKNAGVALLCASLLNRGRTTLRKVARIEEVNRILEVLTSIGVRWSWLNADNDLELIAPERLDLSSINRNAARRTRSIIMFLGPLLHQHGDFELPYAGGCDLGSRTVEPHMSALRPFGLEVKATEGSYHARVDRSVSPTRPIILTERGDTVTENALLAAARYDGDTVIRNASPNYMVQDLCFFLTKLGVRIEGIGTTTLKVHGVSDINVDVDYAPSEDPIEAMSLLAAAIVTSSEITICRAPIEFLEIELALLEEMGFRYERSEEYLAGNGRTRLVDLTTRQSTLHAPMDKVHPMPFPGLNIDNLPFFAVIAASAHGQTMIPDWVYENRAIYLTELSKLGAAVTLLDPHRVLIEGPTRWSAAELMCPPALRPAAVVLLAMMAAKGTSVLRNVYVINRGYEDLAERLNALGAQIETFRDI
;
A
#
# COMPACT_ATOMS: atom_id res chain seq x y z
N MET A 1 -28.88 4.35 39.85
CA MET A 1 -28.40 5.57 39.23
C MET A 1 -28.23 5.33 37.75
N ARG A 2 -29.06 5.95 36.90
CA ARG A 2 -28.95 5.85 35.44
C ARG A 2 -27.94 6.91 35.00
N TYR A 3 -26.78 6.48 34.52
CA TYR A 3 -25.90 7.37 33.79
C TYR A 3 -26.40 7.45 32.33
N GLY A 4 -27.19 8.47 32.03
CA GLY A 4 -27.47 8.90 30.67
C GLY A 4 -26.23 9.60 30.14
N VAL A 5 -25.44 8.94 29.29
CA VAL A 5 -24.46 9.63 28.47
C VAL A 5 -25.25 10.47 27.47
N ALA A 6 -25.21 11.78 27.60
CA ALA A 6 -25.75 12.70 26.62
C ALA A 6 -24.97 12.46 25.31
N VAL A 7 -25.63 11.92 24.28
CA VAL A 7 -25.10 11.90 22.91
C VAL A 7 -24.99 13.39 22.53
N THR A 8 -23.75 13.86 22.41
CA THR A 8 -23.50 15.28 22.12
C THR A 8 -24.00 15.61 20.71
N ASP A 9 -24.56 16.81 20.51
CA ASP A 9 -25.06 17.33 19.22
C ASP A 9 -24.05 17.17 18.07
N ASP A 10 -22.79 17.04 18.39
CA ASP A 10 -21.70 16.79 17.44
C ASP A 10 -21.82 15.44 16.68
N TYR A 11 -22.22 14.34 17.35
CA TYR A 11 -22.37 13.04 16.69
C TYR A 11 -23.53 12.98 15.70
N LEU A 12 -24.67 13.57 16.06
CA LEU A 12 -25.83 13.61 15.18
C LEU A 12 -25.58 14.47 13.94
N SER A 13 -24.87 15.59 14.13
CA SER A 13 -24.46 16.47 13.03
C SER A 13 -23.47 15.78 12.09
N ARG A 14 -22.53 14.99 12.62
CA ARG A 14 -21.57 14.20 11.80
C ARG A 14 -22.28 13.13 10.98
N ILE A 15 -23.17 12.36 11.58
CA ILE A 15 -23.97 11.34 10.88
C ILE A 15 -24.84 12.00 9.81
N GLY A 16 -25.49 13.11 10.14
CA GLY A 16 -26.30 13.88 9.20
C GLY A 16 -25.52 14.37 7.97
N ASN A 17 -24.28 14.83 8.17
CA ASN A 17 -23.39 15.23 7.09
C ASN A 17 -23.01 14.04 6.21
N LEU A 18 -22.65 12.88 6.80
CA LEU A 18 -22.33 11.66 6.04
C LEU A 18 -23.51 11.22 5.16
N ILE A 19 -24.72 11.25 5.71
CA ILE A 19 -25.95 10.91 4.95
C ILE A 19 -26.16 11.90 3.78
N ARG A 20 -25.99 13.19 4.02
CA ARG A 20 -26.11 14.23 2.99
C ARG A 20 -25.08 14.04 1.88
N ASP A 21 -23.82 13.77 2.25
CA ASP A 21 -22.73 13.57 1.30
C ASP A 21 -22.95 12.31 0.46
N ALA A 22 -23.33 11.19 1.08
CA ALA A 22 -23.69 9.95 0.38
C ALA A 22 -24.89 10.17 -0.56
N ARG A 23 -25.93 10.86 -0.12
CA ARG A 23 -27.11 11.18 -0.94
C ARG A 23 -26.74 12.01 -2.17
N THR A 24 -25.98 13.09 -1.98
CA THR A 24 -25.58 13.98 -3.08
C THR A 24 -24.66 13.24 -4.07
N HIS A 25 -23.78 12.40 -3.55
CA HIS A 25 -22.89 11.57 -4.37
C HIS A 25 -23.64 10.60 -5.27
N ARG A 26 -24.76 10.04 -4.78
CA ARG A 26 -25.66 9.17 -5.54
C ARG A 26 -26.66 9.93 -6.42
N GLY A 27 -26.62 11.26 -6.47
CA GLY A 27 -27.49 12.09 -7.28
C GLY A 27 -28.94 12.19 -6.76
N TYR A 28 -29.22 11.73 -5.54
CA TYR A 28 -30.54 11.87 -4.94
C TYR A 28 -30.79 13.30 -4.46
N THR A 29 -32.01 13.83 -4.73
CA THR A 29 -32.53 14.97 -3.98
C THR A 29 -33.07 14.52 -2.61
N GLN A 30 -33.24 15.43 -1.66
CA GLN A 30 -33.88 15.08 -0.38
C GLN A 30 -35.29 14.49 -0.59
N ALA A 31 -36.04 14.99 -1.59
CA ALA A 31 -37.36 14.49 -1.92
C ALA A 31 -37.31 13.06 -2.49
N SER A 32 -36.38 12.79 -3.44
CA SER A 32 -36.25 11.45 -4.02
C SER A 32 -35.78 10.41 -3.01
N LEU A 33 -34.82 10.74 -2.13
CA LEU A 33 -34.43 9.85 -1.04
C LEU A 33 -35.58 9.60 -0.05
N ALA A 34 -36.36 10.63 0.27
CA ALA A 34 -37.54 10.50 1.13
C ALA A 34 -38.55 9.52 0.53
N THR A 35 -38.79 9.57 -0.77
CA THR A 35 -39.68 8.62 -1.47
C THR A 35 -39.16 7.17 -1.37
N VAL A 36 -37.87 6.95 -1.59
CA VAL A 36 -37.25 5.60 -1.48
C VAL A 36 -37.38 5.04 -0.06
N LEU A 37 -37.19 5.89 0.94
CA LEU A 37 -37.25 5.50 2.35
C LEU A 37 -38.67 5.47 2.94
N GLY A 38 -39.69 5.87 2.17
CA GLY A 38 -41.07 5.96 2.66
C GLY A 38 -41.25 7.02 3.78
N THR A 39 -40.53 8.13 3.69
CA THR A 39 -40.56 9.24 4.68
C THR A 39 -40.80 10.58 4.01
N SER A 40 -40.75 11.69 4.76
CA SER A 40 -40.94 13.05 4.23
C SER A 40 -39.58 13.73 3.95
N GLN A 41 -39.57 14.66 2.98
CA GLN A 41 -38.40 15.50 2.71
C GLN A 41 -37.95 16.27 3.96
N SER A 42 -38.90 16.74 4.77
CA SER A 42 -38.60 17.45 6.02
C SER A 42 -37.90 16.56 7.05
N ALA A 43 -38.21 15.25 7.07
CA ALA A 43 -37.51 14.29 7.91
C ALA A 43 -36.06 14.11 7.45
N ILE A 44 -35.82 13.95 6.14
CA ILE A 44 -34.47 13.87 5.58
C ILE A 44 -33.67 15.14 5.91
N ASN A 45 -34.26 16.32 5.76
CA ASN A 45 -33.59 17.58 6.11
C ASN A 45 -33.20 17.65 7.61
N ARG A 46 -34.07 17.20 8.53
CA ARG A 46 -33.73 17.15 9.96
C ARG A 46 -32.63 16.15 10.26
N ILE A 47 -32.65 15.00 9.60
CA ILE A 47 -31.59 13.97 9.70
C ILE A 47 -30.26 14.57 9.27
N GLU A 48 -30.21 15.18 8.09
CA GLU A 48 -28.98 15.74 7.52
C GLU A 48 -28.42 16.93 8.31
N ARG A 49 -29.27 17.61 9.12
CA ARG A 49 -28.86 18.67 10.05
C ARG A 49 -28.52 18.18 11.45
N GLY A 50 -28.60 16.89 11.71
CA GLY A 50 -28.34 16.31 13.03
C GLY A 50 -29.45 16.60 14.06
N HIS A 51 -30.62 17.05 13.61
CA HIS A 51 -31.74 17.42 14.50
C HIS A 51 -32.74 16.28 14.74
N GLN A 52 -32.35 15.03 14.45
CA GLN A 52 -33.19 13.85 14.63
C GLN A 52 -32.37 12.63 15.05
N ASN A 53 -32.76 12.00 16.15
CA ASN A 53 -32.24 10.70 16.51
C ASN A 53 -32.66 9.63 15.49
N LEU A 54 -31.71 8.85 15.02
CA LEU A 54 -31.93 7.76 14.08
C LEU A 54 -31.94 6.42 14.82
N THR A 55 -32.92 5.59 14.48
CA THR A 55 -32.89 4.19 14.90
C THR A 55 -31.91 3.42 14.04
N LEU A 56 -31.39 2.31 14.56
CA LEU A 56 -30.51 1.40 13.80
C LEU A 56 -31.17 0.90 12.52
N ASP A 57 -32.49 0.62 12.56
CA ASP A 57 -33.28 0.24 11.39
C ASP A 57 -33.27 1.34 10.30
N MET A 58 -33.49 2.59 10.70
CA MET A 58 -33.47 3.72 9.77
C MET A 58 -32.08 3.93 9.16
N LEU A 59 -31.01 3.78 9.95
CA LEU A 59 -29.62 3.87 9.45
C LEU A 59 -29.30 2.76 8.45
N ALA A 60 -29.74 1.52 8.74
CA ALA A 60 -29.58 0.39 7.82
C ALA A 60 -30.31 0.65 6.49
N ARG A 61 -31.58 1.08 6.54
CA ARG A 61 -32.38 1.41 5.35
C ARG A 61 -31.81 2.56 4.54
N ILE A 62 -31.27 3.60 5.21
CA ILE A 62 -30.57 4.71 4.53
C ILE A 62 -29.30 4.19 3.86
N GLY A 63 -28.52 3.35 4.54
CA GLY A 63 -27.31 2.71 4.00
C GLY A 63 -27.62 1.88 2.76
N GLU A 64 -28.67 1.06 2.82
CA GLU A 64 -29.11 0.21 1.72
C GLU A 64 -29.62 1.06 0.52
N ALA A 65 -30.44 2.10 0.79
CA ALA A 65 -30.94 3.00 -0.25
C ALA A 65 -29.84 3.80 -0.95
N LEU A 66 -28.76 4.13 -0.25
CA LEU A 66 -27.63 4.89 -0.77
C LEU A 66 -26.47 3.98 -1.21
N ASP A 67 -26.61 2.65 -1.06
CA ASP A 67 -25.54 1.67 -1.28
C ASP A 67 -24.21 2.19 -0.68
N SER A 68 -24.30 2.57 0.60
CA SER A 68 -23.20 3.19 1.35
C SER A 68 -23.29 2.80 2.82
N GLU A 69 -22.19 2.35 3.39
CA GLU A 69 -22.09 2.08 4.82
C GLU A 69 -22.00 3.39 5.60
N ILE A 70 -23.16 3.96 5.96
CA ILE A 70 -23.25 5.28 6.64
C ILE A 70 -22.81 5.20 8.10
N VAL A 71 -23.08 4.08 8.75
CA VAL A 71 -22.63 3.77 10.10
C VAL A 71 -22.25 2.31 10.15
N SER A 72 -20.96 2.04 10.26
CA SER A 72 -20.50 0.74 10.70
C SER A 72 -20.76 0.63 12.20
N LEU A 73 -21.66 -0.26 12.59
CA LEU A 73 -21.78 -0.70 13.99
C LEU A 73 -20.63 -1.64 14.34
N GLY A 74 -19.42 -1.28 13.89
CA GLY A 74 -18.20 -1.89 14.36
C GLY A 74 -18.00 -1.51 15.82
N ILE A 75 -17.61 -2.47 16.64
CA ILE A 75 -17.10 -2.21 18.00
C ILE A 75 -16.05 -1.09 17.86
N ALA A 76 -16.29 0.08 18.44
CA ALA A 76 -15.35 1.20 18.40
C ALA A 76 -14.12 0.80 19.22
N GLY A 77 -12.98 0.62 18.55
CA GLY A 77 -11.73 0.26 19.21
C GLY A 77 -10.68 -0.25 18.23
N PRO A 78 -9.41 -0.24 18.60
CA PRO A 78 -8.35 -0.76 17.76
C PRO A 78 -8.53 -2.26 17.55
N MET A 79 -8.21 -2.71 16.33
CA MET A 79 -8.21 -4.13 15.97
C MET A 79 -6.96 -4.81 16.51
N HIS A 80 -7.11 -6.02 17.01
CA HIS A 80 -6.06 -6.85 17.57
C HIS A 80 -6.06 -8.23 16.93
N LEU A 81 -4.93 -8.93 16.97
CA LEU A 81 -4.82 -10.33 16.59
C LEU A 81 -4.48 -11.19 17.81
N ARG A 82 -5.17 -12.32 17.95
CA ARG A 82 -4.81 -13.42 18.84
C ARG A 82 -4.26 -14.54 17.97
N VAL A 83 -3.02 -14.97 18.22
CA VAL A 83 -2.30 -15.95 17.43
C VAL A 83 -2.00 -17.17 18.30
N ALA A 84 -2.63 -18.31 17.99
CA ALA A 84 -2.24 -19.59 18.57
C ALA A 84 -1.15 -20.20 17.67
N GLY A 85 0.11 -20.00 18.07
CA GLY A 85 1.26 -20.36 17.26
C GLY A 85 1.80 -21.77 17.54
N GLY A 86 2.86 -22.13 16.80
CA GLY A 86 3.48 -23.46 16.84
C GLY A 86 2.80 -24.50 15.94
N THR A 87 1.93 -24.04 15.02
CA THR A 87 1.31 -24.89 13.98
C THR A 87 2.09 -24.79 12.69
N THR A 88 2.13 -25.90 11.92
CA THR A 88 2.68 -25.94 10.56
C THR A 88 1.60 -25.55 9.56
N LEU A 89 2.02 -24.82 8.52
CA LEU A 89 1.17 -24.45 7.39
C LEU A 89 1.20 -25.53 6.31
N THR A 90 0.10 -25.68 5.57
CA THR A 90 0.00 -26.63 4.45
C THR A 90 -0.88 -26.06 3.34
N GLY A 91 -0.74 -26.56 2.11
CA GLY A 91 -1.55 -26.16 0.98
C GLY A 91 -0.89 -25.15 0.07
N SER A 92 -1.68 -24.38 -0.65
CA SER A 92 -1.21 -23.38 -1.60
C SER A 92 -1.85 -22.02 -1.37
N ILE A 93 -1.14 -20.96 -1.74
CA ILE A 93 -1.59 -19.57 -1.60
C ILE A 93 -1.11 -18.74 -2.79
N ASP A 94 -2.02 -17.99 -3.39
CA ASP A 94 -1.69 -17.06 -4.46
C ASP A 94 -1.11 -15.76 -3.90
N VAL A 95 -0.05 -15.27 -4.51
CA VAL A 95 0.45 -13.91 -4.27
C VAL A 95 -0.54 -12.91 -4.86
N LYS A 96 -0.93 -11.91 -4.08
CA LYS A 96 -1.82 -10.83 -4.52
C LYS A 96 -1.08 -9.80 -5.37
N SER A 97 -1.84 -8.97 -6.06
CA SER A 97 -1.28 -7.85 -6.84
C SER A 97 -0.54 -6.86 -5.94
N SER A 98 0.49 -6.25 -6.50
CA SER A 98 1.37 -5.33 -5.78
C SER A 98 0.61 -4.09 -5.28
N LYS A 99 0.69 -3.88 -3.97
CA LYS A 99 0.25 -2.65 -3.31
C LYS A 99 0.90 -1.41 -3.93
N ASN A 100 2.22 -1.42 -4.05
CA ASN A 100 2.98 -0.26 -4.48
C ASN A 100 2.69 0.07 -5.95
N ALA A 101 2.65 -0.93 -6.83
CA ALA A 101 2.24 -0.74 -8.23
C ALA A 101 0.79 -0.22 -8.31
N GLY A 102 -0.15 -0.82 -7.58
CA GLY A 102 -1.56 -0.39 -7.55
C GLY A 102 -1.71 1.10 -7.22
N VAL A 103 -0.97 1.58 -6.22
CA VAL A 103 -0.95 3.01 -5.84
C VAL A 103 -0.42 3.90 -6.96
N ALA A 104 0.67 3.52 -7.63
CA ALA A 104 1.22 4.26 -8.76
C ALA A 104 0.22 4.33 -9.93
N LEU A 105 -0.46 3.21 -10.23
CA LEU A 105 -1.47 3.14 -11.28
C LEU A 105 -2.71 3.98 -10.98
N LEU A 106 -3.13 4.05 -9.71
CA LEU A 106 -4.21 4.97 -9.28
C LEU A 106 -3.82 6.43 -9.51
N CYS A 107 -2.58 6.82 -9.21
CA CYS A 107 -2.08 8.16 -9.52
C CYS A 107 -2.02 8.39 -11.05
N ALA A 108 -1.58 7.38 -11.81
CA ALA A 108 -1.48 7.44 -13.27
C ALA A 108 -2.85 7.54 -13.97
N SER A 109 -3.92 7.04 -13.35
CA SER A 109 -5.28 7.17 -13.88
C SER A 109 -5.71 8.63 -14.08
N LEU A 110 -5.12 9.57 -13.34
CA LEU A 110 -5.36 11.01 -13.51
C LEU A 110 -4.84 11.59 -14.84
N LEU A 111 -3.95 10.87 -15.53
CA LEU A 111 -3.45 11.27 -16.85
C LEU A 111 -4.45 10.95 -17.96
N ASN A 112 -5.35 9.98 -17.75
CA ASN A 112 -6.27 9.45 -18.74
C ASN A 112 -7.67 10.04 -18.58
N ARG A 113 -8.24 10.60 -19.65
CA ARG A 113 -9.63 11.05 -19.68
C ARG A 113 -10.62 9.95 -20.05
N GLY A 114 -10.13 8.88 -20.68
CA GLY A 114 -10.90 7.66 -20.95
C GLY A 114 -11.07 6.81 -19.70
N ARG A 115 -11.74 5.68 -19.86
CA ARG A 115 -11.97 4.72 -18.79
C ARG A 115 -10.70 3.94 -18.49
N THR A 116 -10.33 3.87 -17.21
CA THR A 116 -9.24 3.02 -16.73
C THR A 116 -9.81 1.88 -15.91
N THR A 117 -9.58 0.65 -16.34
CA THR A 117 -9.92 -0.56 -15.59
C THR A 117 -8.64 -1.22 -15.09
N LEU A 118 -8.49 -1.28 -13.79
CA LEU A 118 -7.38 -1.98 -13.13
C LEU A 118 -7.90 -3.31 -12.56
N ARG A 119 -7.29 -4.44 -12.98
CA ARG A 119 -7.70 -5.77 -12.57
C ARG A 119 -7.06 -6.17 -11.25
N LYS A 120 -7.81 -6.89 -10.42
CA LYS A 120 -7.32 -7.49 -9.16
C LYS A 120 -6.57 -6.52 -8.24
N VAL A 121 -7.01 -5.29 -8.13
CA VAL A 121 -6.39 -4.29 -7.23
C VAL A 121 -6.59 -4.71 -5.78
N ALA A 122 -5.52 -4.72 -4.98
CA ALA A 122 -5.59 -5.09 -3.57
C ALA A 122 -6.53 -4.17 -2.79
N ARG A 123 -7.52 -4.73 -2.07
CA ARG A 123 -8.44 -3.98 -1.20
C ARG A 123 -7.82 -3.73 0.16
N ILE A 124 -6.92 -2.77 0.21
CA ILE A 124 -6.19 -2.38 1.41
C ILE A 124 -6.48 -0.92 1.78
N GLU A 125 -6.20 -0.56 3.02
CA GLU A 125 -6.46 0.80 3.52
C GLU A 125 -5.70 1.88 2.75
N GLU A 126 -4.50 1.61 2.23
CA GLU A 126 -3.76 2.58 1.41
C GLU A 126 -4.51 2.91 0.11
N VAL A 127 -5.06 1.89 -0.57
CA VAL A 127 -5.90 2.07 -1.77
C VAL A 127 -7.17 2.83 -1.43
N ASN A 128 -7.86 2.46 -0.33
CA ASN A 128 -9.08 3.16 0.10
C ASN A 128 -8.83 4.65 0.35
N ARG A 129 -7.70 5.01 0.99
CA ARG A 129 -7.35 6.44 1.22
C ARG A 129 -7.12 7.20 -0.08
N ILE A 130 -6.47 6.58 -1.07
CA ILE A 130 -6.29 7.20 -2.39
C ILE A 130 -7.62 7.34 -3.11
N LEU A 131 -8.49 6.33 -3.08
CA LEU A 131 -9.83 6.40 -3.68
C LEU A 131 -10.68 7.50 -3.03
N GLU A 132 -10.60 7.70 -1.71
CA GLU A 132 -11.25 8.83 -1.02
C GLU A 132 -10.73 10.18 -1.53
N VAL A 133 -9.43 10.32 -1.76
CA VAL A 133 -8.85 11.54 -2.33
C VAL A 133 -9.32 11.73 -3.76
N LEU A 134 -9.24 10.70 -4.60
CA LEU A 134 -9.69 10.71 -6.00
C LEU A 134 -11.17 11.09 -6.10
N THR A 135 -12.02 10.52 -5.25
CA THR A 135 -13.44 10.87 -5.16
C THR A 135 -13.62 12.36 -4.88
N SER A 136 -12.89 12.89 -3.89
CA SER A 136 -13.04 14.28 -3.46
C SER A 136 -12.67 15.31 -4.53
N ILE A 137 -11.84 14.93 -5.49
CA ILE A 137 -11.43 15.78 -6.63
C ILE A 137 -12.25 15.50 -7.91
N GLY A 138 -13.29 14.67 -7.80
CA GLY A 138 -14.27 14.43 -8.86
C GLY A 138 -14.05 13.16 -9.69
N VAL A 139 -13.07 12.32 -9.39
CA VAL A 139 -12.90 11.02 -10.05
C VAL A 139 -14.04 10.08 -9.63
N ARG A 140 -14.71 9.47 -10.59
CA ARG A 140 -15.70 8.41 -10.34
C ARG A 140 -15.00 7.06 -10.41
N TRP A 141 -15.34 6.17 -9.50
CA TRP A 141 -14.82 4.81 -9.50
C TRP A 141 -15.86 3.82 -9.01
N SER A 142 -15.71 2.56 -9.40
CA SER A 142 -16.53 1.46 -8.91
C SER A 142 -15.76 0.13 -8.95
N TRP A 143 -16.01 -0.73 -7.95
CA TRP A 143 -15.60 -2.12 -8.02
C TRP A 143 -16.56 -2.87 -8.95
N LEU A 144 -16.02 -3.54 -9.96
CA LEU A 144 -16.83 -4.19 -11.00
C LEU A 144 -17.32 -5.59 -10.57
N ASN A 145 -16.56 -6.28 -9.72
CA ASN A 145 -16.82 -7.66 -9.34
C ASN A 145 -16.15 -8.03 -8.00
N ALA A 146 -16.33 -9.28 -7.59
CA ALA A 146 -15.69 -9.84 -6.39
C ALA A 146 -14.16 -10.06 -6.56
N ASP A 147 -13.65 -10.05 -7.80
CA ASP A 147 -12.23 -10.26 -8.10
C ASP A 147 -11.37 -9.01 -7.93
N ASN A 148 -11.93 -7.95 -7.32
CA ASN A 148 -11.26 -6.68 -7.06
C ASN A 148 -10.86 -5.91 -8.34
N ASP A 149 -11.65 -6.02 -9.39
CA ASP A 149 -11.50 -5.18 -10.57
C ASP A 149 -12.08 -3.80 -10.30
N LEU A 150 -11.28 -2.76 -10.54
CA LEU A 150 -11.59 -1.38 -10.24
C LEU A 150 -11.68 -0.56 -11.54
N GLU A 151 -12.82 0.08 -11.76
CA GLU A 151 -13.00 1.06 -12.84
C GLU A 151 -12.83 2.48 -12.30
N LEU A 152 -12.10 3.31 -13.04
CA LEU A 152 -11.92 4.74 -12.75
C LEU A 152 -12.21 5.58 -13.99
N ILE A 153 -12.87 6.72 -13.79
CA ILE A 153 -13.16 7.71 -14.83
C ILE A 153 -12.85 9.08 -14.25
N ALA A 154 -11.78 9.71 -14.74
CA ALA A 154 -11.43 11.07 -14.35
C ALA A 154 -12.38 12.08 -15.03
N PRO A 155 -12.78 13.18 -14.36
CA PRO A 155 -13.52 14.25 -15.00
C PRO A 155 -12.64 15.03 -15.97
N GLU A 156 -13.23 15.82 -16.85
CA GLU A 156 -12.48 16.72 -17.75
C GLU A 156 -11.57 17.69 -16.99
N ARG A 157 -12.02 18.13 -15.83
CA ARG A 157 -11.27 19.00 -14.92
C ARG A 157 -11.42 18.54 -13.48
N LEU A 158 -10.30 18.34 -12.81
CA LEU A 158 -10.26 17.97 -11.40
C LEU A 158 -10.57 19.18 -10.51
N ASP A 159 -11.36 18.99 -9.45
CA ASP A 159 -11.64 20.03 -8.44
C ASP A 159 -10.73 19.86 -7.23
N LEU A 160 -9.57 20.49 -7.25
CA LEU A 160 -8.61 20.40 -6.15
C LEU A 160 -9.02 21.22 -4.92
N SER A 161 -10.00 22.13 -5.03
CA SER A 161 -10.51 22.90 -3.88
C SER A 161 -11.26 22.01 -2.88
N SER A 162 -11.81 20.90 -3.35
CA SER A 162 -12.59 19.92 -2.58
C SER A 162 -11.76 18.77 -2.00
N ILE A 163 -10.42 18.80 -2.16
CA ILE A 163 -9.54 17.69 -1.78
C ILE A 163 -9.70 17.27 -0.31
N ASN A 164 -9.90 15.97 -0.08
CA ASN A 164 -10.03 15.40 1.26
C ASN A 164 -8.69 15.41 1.99
N ARG A 165 -8.45 16.47 2.78
CA ARG A 165 -7.21 16.68 3.54
C ARG A 165 -6.94 15.58 4.56
N ASN A 166 -7.98 14.98 5.15
CA ASN A 166 -7.83 13.92 6.14
C ASN A 166 -7.36 12.61 5.50
N ALA A 167 -7.92 12.22 4.36
CA ALA A 167 -7.48 11.06 3.60
C ALA A 167 -6.06 11.28 3.06
N ALA A 168 -5.78 12.45 2.48
CA ALA A 168 -4.48 12.81 1.94
C ALA A 168 -3.35 12.74 2.99
N ARG A 169 -3.60 13.21 4.22
CA ARG A 169 -2.63 13.15 5.34
C ARG A 169 -2.37 11.74 5.86
N ARG A 170 -3.17 10.75 5.49
CA ARG A 170 -3.00 9.35 5.90
C ARG A 170 -2.23 8.51 4.89
N THR A 171 -1.90 9.06 3.72
CA THR A 171 -1.08 8.39 2.71
C THR A 171 0.09 9.28 2.28
N ARG A 172 1.28 8.67 2.18
CA ARG A 172 2.45 9.37 1.64
C ARG A 172 2.34 9.55 0.12
N SER A 173 1.60 8.69 -0.53
CA SER A 173 1.51 8.61 -2.00
C SER A 173 0.82 9.82 -2.63
N ILE A 174 0.17 10.68 -1.84
CA ILE A 174 -0.40 11.94 -2.34
C ILE A 174 0.63 12.83 -3.06
N ILE A 175 1.91 12.72 -2.71
CA ILE A 175 2.99 13.46 -3.38
C ILE A 175 3.12 13.09 -4.87
N MET A 176 2.71 11.88 -5.25
CA MET A 176 2.73 11.41 -6.63
C MET A 176 1.65 12.07 -7.50
N PHE A 177 0.71 12.79 -6.92
CA PHE A 177 -0.26 13.57 -7.67
C PHE A 177 0.38 14.80 -8.36
N LEU A 178 1.55 15.25 -7.91
CA LEU A 178 2.25 16.38 -8.53
C LEU A 178 2.55 16.14 -10.01
N GLY A 179 3.00 14.93 -10.39
CA GLY A 179 3.32 14.58 -11.77
C GLY A 179 2.12 14.72 -12.72
N PRO A 180 0.97 14.09 -12.46
CA PRO A 180 -0.22 14.25 -13.31
C PRO A 180 -0.82 15.65 -13.27
N LEU A 181 -0.85 16.30 -12.10
CA LEU A 181 -1.56 17.57 -11.91
C LEU A 181 -0.86 18.77 -12.58
N LEU A 182 0.47 18.75 -12.69
CA LEU A 182 1.22 19.86 -13.29
C LEU A 182 0.80 20.17 -14.74
N HIS A 183 0.24 19.21 -15.47
CA HIS A 183 -0.25 19.41 -16.83
C HIS A 183 -1.65 20.03 -16.88
N GLN A 184 -2.45 19.87 -15.82
CA GLN A 184 -3.83 20.31 -15.77
C GLN A 184 -3.99 21.66 -15.05
N HIS A 185 -3.15 21.92 -14.06
CA HIS A 185 -3.23 23.08 -13.18
C HIS A 185 -1.95 23.94 -13.25
N GLY A 186 -2.09 25.26 -13.32
CA GLY A 186 -0.96 26.20 -13.28
C GLY A 186 -0.59 26.65 -11.88
N ASP A 187 -1.57 26.57 -10.97
CA ASP A 187 -1.45 26.93 -9.55
C ASP A 187 -2.41 26.05 -8.75
N PHE A 188 -1.91 25.34 -7.73
CA PHE A 188 -2.73 24.43 -6.92
C PHE A 188 -2.10 24.10 -5.57
N GLU A 189 -2.90 23.60 -4.65
CA GLU A 189 -2.44 23.12 -3.34
C GLU A 189 -2.66 21.62 -3.20
N LEU A 190 -1.67 20.94 -2.58
CA LEU A 190 -1.81 19.57 -2.08
C LEU A 190 -1.58 19.54 -0.57
N PRO A 191 -2.39 18.80 0.20
CA PRO A 191 -2.12 18.56 1.62
C PRO A 191 -0.77 17.90 1.82
N TYR A 192 -0.14 18.12 2.98
CA TYR A 192 1.09 17.41 3.31
C TYR A 192 0.92 15.91 3.24
N ALA A 193 1.89 15.25 2.62
CA ALA A 193 1.98 13.81 2.60
C ALA A 193 2.18 13.28 4.03
N GLY A 194 1.28 12.42 4.46
CA GLY A 194 1.38 11.70 5.71
C GLY A 194 2.03 10.32 5.53
N GLY A 195 1.78 9.39 6.43
CA GLY A 195 2.17 8.00 6.27
C GLY A 195 2.98 7.43 7.41
N CYS A 196 3.88 6.50 7.14
CA CYS A 196 4.59 5.70 8.10
C CYS A 196 5.67 6.51 8.86
N ASP A 197 5.77 6.31 10.16
CA ASP A 197 6.74 6.97 11.04
C ASP A 197 8.10 6.21 11.02
N LEU A 198 8.82 6.35 9.90
CA LEU A 198 10.14 5.73 9.67
C LEU A 198 11.27 6.77 9.55
N GLY A 199 11.18 7.87 10.31
CA GLY A 199 12.16 8.96 10.28
C GLY A 199 11.78 10.11 9.32
N SER A 200 12.63 11.12 9.24
CA SER A 200 12.41 12.30 8.42
C SER A 200 12.68 12.00 6.94
N ARG A 201 11.62 11.79 6.18
CA ARG A 201 11.71 11.62 4.73
C ARG A 201 11.39 12.93 4.05
N THR A 202 12.40 13.58 3.52
CA THR A 202 12.21 14.77 2.69
C THR A 202 11.41 14.46 1.42
N VAL A 203 10.66 15.44 0.93
CA VAL A 203 9.98 15.39 -0.38
C VAL A 203 10.79 16.08 -1.48
N GLU A 204 11.95 16.65 -1.13
CA GLU A 204 12.81 17.39 -2.06
C GLU A 204 13.24 16.60 -3.31
N PRO A 205 13.52 15.27 -3.26
CA PRO A 205 13.80 14.50 -4.46
C PRO A 205 12.68 14.56 -5.50
N HIS A 206 11.40 14.55 -5.07
CA HIS A 206 10.25 14.73 -5.97
C HIS A 206 10.21 16.12 -6.58
N MET A 207 10.44 17.15 -5.76
CA MET A 207 10.47 18.56 -6.23
C MET A 207 11.58 18.76 -7.25
N SER A 208 12.78 18.25 -6.96
CA SER A 208 13.93 18.31 -7.86
C SER A 208 13.67 17.61 -9.19
N ALA A 209 13.01 16.45 -9.18
CA ALA A 209 12.66 15.68 -10.38
C ALA A 209 11.61 16.40 -11.26
N LEU A 210 10.72 17.19 -10.67
CA LEU A 210 9.62 17.86 -11.38
C LEU A 210 9.95 19.33 -11.77
N ARG A 211 10.96 19.93 -11.17
CA ARG A 211 11.42 21.30 -11.51
C ARG A 211 11.74 21.50 -13.00
N PRO A 212 12.32 20.53 -13.75
CA PRO A 212 12.53 20.67 -15.19
C PRO A 212 11.24 20.82 -16.02
N PHE A 213 10.08 20.44 -15.48
CA PHE A 213 8.76 20.67 -16.09
C PHE A 213 8.12 21.99 -15.64
N GLY A 214 8.89 22.89 -15.02
CA GLY A 214 8.44 24.18 -14.54
C GLY A 214 7.71 24.17 -13.20
N LEU A 215 7.71 23.05 -12.47
CA LEU A 215 7.05 22.96 -11.18
C LEU A 215 7.91 23.61 -10.08
N GLU A 216 7.36 24.61 -9.43
CA GLU A 216 7.88 25.19 -8.18
C GLU A 216 6.92 24.87 -7.04
N VAL A 217 7.45 24.36 -5.93
CA VAL A 217 6.65 23.98 -4.75
C VAL A 217 7.17 24.71 -3.54
N LYS A 218 6.26 25.34 -2.79
CA LYS A 218 6.53 25.98 -1.50
C LYS A 218 5.73 25.28 -0.42
N ALA A 219 6.41 24.93 0.66
CA ALA A 219 5.73 24.44 1.86
C ALA A 219 5.01 25.62 2.55
N THR A 220 3.74 25.43 2.88
CA THR A 220 2.90 26.36 3.64
C THR A 220 2.40 25.65 4.90
N GLU A 221 1.61 26.32 5.74
CA GLU A 221 1.04 25.67 6.92
C GLU A 221 0.04 24.57 6.51
N GLY A 222 0.46 23.31 6.59
CA GLY A 222 -0.36 22.11 6.35
C GLY A 222 -0.55 21.69 4.88
N SER A 223 0.13 22.35 3.91
CA SER A 223 0.04 22.01 2.49
C SER A 223 1.29 22.40 1.69
N TYR A 224 1.40 21.84 0.49
CA TYR A 224 2.34 22.23 -0.56
C TYR A 224 1.59 23.13 -1.54
N HIS A 225 2.05 24.36 -1.71
CA HIS A 225 1.57 25.25 -2.77
C HIS A 225 2.47 25.07 -4.00
N ALA A 226 1.88 24.59 -5.08
CA ALA A 226 2.53 24.24 -6.33
C ALA A 226 2.17 25.24 -7.43
N ARG A 227 3.19 25.78 -8.12
CA ARG A 227 3.04 26.67 -9.28
C ARG A 227 3.79 26.10 -10.47
N VAL A 228 3.19 26.14 -11.64
CA VAL A 228 3.78 25.63 -12.88
C VAL A 228 4.08 26.78 -13.85
N ASP A 229 5.34 26.98 -14.15
CA ASP A 229 5.79 27.84 -15.23
C ASP A 229 5.82 27.05 -16.55
N ARG A 230 4.83 27.25 -17.39
CA ARG A 230 4.68 26.54 -18.67
C ARG A 230 5.69 26.95 -19.74
N SER A 231 6.52 27.99 -19.49
CA SER A 231 7.63 28.36 -20.37
C SER A 231 8.88 27.48 -20.16
N VAL A 232 8.94 26.77 -19.03
CA VAL A 232 10.02 25.86 -18.69
C VAL A 232 9.72 24.47 -19.22
N SER A 233 10.70 23.83 -19.84
CA SER A 233 10.61 22.45 -20.34
C SER A 233 11.93 21.70 -20.17
N PRO A 234 11.91 20.37 -20.10
CA PRO A 234 13.13 19.56 -19.96
C PRO A 234 14.01 19.67 -21.22
N THR A 235 15.07 20.49 -21.18
CA THR A 235 16.03 20.66 -22.28
C THR A 235 17.26 19.77 -22.18
N ARG A 236 17.42 19.07 -21.06
CA ARG A 236 18.53 18.15 -20.74
C ARG A 236 18.02 16.97 -19.94
N PRO A 237 18.78 15.86 -19.86
CA PRO A 237 18.39 14.71 -19.02
C PRO A 237 18.12 15.13 -17.58
N ILE A 238 17.02 14.61 -17.03
CA ILE A 238 16.65 14.73 -15.61
C ILE A 238 17.47 13.69 -14.85
N ILE A 239 18.32 14.14 -13.94
CA ILE A 239 19.14 13.26 -13.11
C ILE A 239 18.48 13.21 -11.74
N LEU A 240 17.94 12.05 -11.37
CA LEU A 240 17.36 11.85 -10.05
C LEU A 240 18.49 11.78 -9.02
N THR A 241 18.41 12.64 -8.00
CA THR A 241 19.41 12.69 -6.91
C THR A 241 19.26 11.52 -5.95
N GLU A 242 18.07 10.90 -5.92
CA GLU A 242 17.76 9.69 -5.20
C GLU A 242 17.18 8.64 -6.17
N ARG A 243 17.67 7.40 -6.12
CA ARG A 243 17.11 6.28 -6.88
C ARG A 243 15.89 5.72 -6.15
N GLY A 244 14.91 6.59 -5.89
CA GLY A 244 13.66 6.24 -5.23
C GLY A 244 12.62 5.77 -6.25
N ASP A 245 11.82 4.76 -5.86
CA ASP A 245 10.74 4.24 -6.70
C ASP A 245 9.71 5.34 -6.98
N THR A 246 9.14 5.93 -5.94
CA THR A 246 8.08 6.96 -6.08
C THR A 246 8.58 8.26 -6.72
N VAL A 247 9.86 8.60 -6.57
CA VAL A 247 10.48 9.75 -7.27
C VAL A 247 10.54 9.48 -8.77
N THR A 248 10.96 8.26 -9.15
CA THR A 248 11.00 7.83 -10.55
C THR A 248 9.60 7.80 -11.16
N GLU A 249 8.63 7.25 -10.43
CA GLU A 249 7.22 7.20 -10.85
C GLU A 249 6.66 8.60 -11.07
N ASN A 250 6.92 9.53 -10.16
CA ASN A 250 6.45 10.92 -10.29
C ASN A 250 7.06 11.64 -11.52
N ALA A 251 8.36 11.40 -11.77
CA ALA A 251 9.02 11.92 -12.98
C ALA A 251 8.44 11.30 -14.28
N LEU A 252 8.11 9.99 -14.26
CA LEU A 252 7.45 9.30 -15.38
C LEU A 252 6.05 9.85 -15.63
N LEU A 253 5.27 10.08 -14.58
CA LEU A 253 3.91 10.65 -14.68
C LEU A 253 3.94 12.06 -15.28
N ALA A 254 4.95 12.87 -14.91
CA ALA A 254 5.15 14.17 -15.53
C ALA A 254 5.59 14.05 -17.01
N ALA A 255 6.55 13.17 -17.31
CA ALA A 255 7.05 12.97 -18.66
C ALA A 255 5.99 12.41 -19.61
N ALA A 256 5.06 11.59 -19.11
CA ALA A 256 4.03 10.93 -19.92
C ALA A 256 3.10 11.91 -20.67
N ARG A 257 2.82 13.08 -20.08
CA ARG A 257 1.96 14.14 -20.67
C ARG A 257 2.75 15.35 -21.18
N TYR A 258 4.07 15.30 -21.15
CA TYR A 258 4.91 16.30 -21.79
C TYR A 258 5.03 15.99 -23.29
N ASP A 259 4.62 16.94 -24.15
CA ASP A 259 4.70 16.79 -25.61
C ASP A 259 6.15 16.94 -26.09
N GLY A 260 6.91 15.86 -25.98
CA GLY A 260 8.32 15.82 -26.31
C GLY A 260 9.06 14.66 -25.66
N ASP A 261 10.36 14.60 -25.91
CA ASP A 261 11.27 13.58 -25.36
C ASP A 261 11.81 13.99 -24.01
N THR A 262 11.72 13.11 -23.05
CA THR A 262 12.34 13.26 -21.72
C THR A 262 13.26 12.08 -21.43
N VAL A 263 14.51 12.37 -21.04
CA VAL A 263 15.46 11.34 -20.56
C VAL A 263 15.57 11.45 -19.04
N ILE A 264 15.29 10.38 -18.34
CA ILE A 264 15.41 10.27 -16.88
C ILE A 264 16.58 9.33 -16.58
N ARG A 265 17.59 9.83 -15.82
CA ARG A 265 18.77 9.07 -15.39
C ARG A 265 18.75 8.82 -13.89
N ASN A 266 19.42 7.77 -13.45
CA ASN A 266 19.39 7.26 -12.10
C ASN A 266 17.97 6.87 -11.66
N ALA A 267 17.14 6.46 -12.62
CA ALA A 267 15.79 5.95 -12.37
C ALA A 267 15.85 4.62 -11.60
N SER A 268 14.84 4.35 -10.80
CA SER A 268 14.66 3.03 -10.20
C SER A 268 14.15 2.04 -11.25
N PRO A 269 14.80 0.88 -11.43
CA PRO A 269 14.31 -0.18 -12.32
C PRO A 269 13.42 -1.20 -11.60
N ASN A 270 12.92 -0.90 -10.42
CA ASN A 270 12.15 -1.82 -9.57
C ASN A 270 10.79 -2.19 -10.18
N TYR A 271 10.15 -3.25 -9.68
CA TYR A 271 8.93 -3.84 -10.23
C TYR A 271 7.77 -2.84 -10.40
N MET A 272 7.49 -1.97 -9.39
CA MET A 272 6.39 -1.01 -9.47
C MET A 272 6.62 0.05 -10.54
N VAL A 273 7.88 0.46 -10.75
CA VAL A 273 8.26 1.41 -11.80
C VAL A 273 8.10 0.77 -13.18
N GLN A 274 8.50 -0.49 -13.33
CA GLN A 274 8.30 -1.24 -14.58
C GLN A 274 6.81 -1.40 -14.89
N ASP A 275 6.01 -1.73 -13.88
CA ASP A 275 4.55 -1.90 -14.01
C ASP A 275 3.88 -0.58 -14.43
N LEU A 276 4.29 0.54 -13.83
CA LEU A 276 3.86 1.87 -14.29
C LEU A 276 4.26 2.15 -15.74
N CYS A 277 5.48 1.81 -16.15
CA CYS A 277 5.92 1.97 -17.54
C CYS A 277 5.07 1.13 -18.51
N PHE A 278 4.74 -0.12 -18.15
CA PHE A 278 3.89 -0.98 -18.97
C PHE A 278 2.47 -0.41 -19.09
N PHE A 279 1.92 0.09 -18.00
CA PHE A 279 0.62 0.77 -17.99
C PHE A 279 0.63 2.03 -18.88
N LEU A 280 1.63 2.91 -18.72
CA LEU A 280 1.77 4.11 -19.55
C LEU A 280 1.92 3.76 -21.04
N THR A 281 2.58 2.65 -21.35
CA THR A 281 2.65 2.14 -22.74
C THR A 281 1.27 1.75 -23.27
N LYS A 282 0.40 1.18 -22.43
CA LYS A 282 -1.00 0.91 -22.82
C LYS A 282 -1.80 2.20 -23.05
N LEU A 283 -1.42 3.29 -22.38
CA LEU A 283 -2.00 4.63 -22.61
C LEU A 283 -1.46 5.33 -23.86
N GLY A 284 -0.53 4.72 -24.59
CA GLY A 284 0.04 5.27 -25.83
C GLY A 284 1.37 6.01 -25.64
N VAL A 285 1.94 6.05 -24.45
CA VAL A 285 3.25 6.63 -24.17
C VAL A 285 4.35 5.64 -24.57
N ARG A 286 5.29 6.03 -25.44
CA ARG A 286 6.43 5.19 -25.78
C ARG A 286 7.55 5.39 -24.76
N ILE A 287 8.04 4.30 -24.15
CA ILE A 287 9.10 4.31 -23.15
C ILE A 287 10.19 3.33 -23.56
N GLU A 288 11.44 3.80 -23.62
CA GLU A 288 12.62 3.00 -23.86
C GLU A 288 13.43 2.84 -22.55
N GLY A 289 14.11 1.71 -22.36
CA GLY A 289 14.96 1.44 -21.21
C GLY A 289 14.19 0.94 -19.98
N ILE A 290 12.97 0.44 -20.11
CA ILE A 290 12.20 -0.15 -18.99
C ILE A 290 13.05 -1.25 -18.32
N GLY A 291 13.12 -1.25 -17.00
CA GLY A 291 13.94 -2.16 -16.21
C GLY A 291 15.42 -1.74 -16.12
N THR A 292 15.79 -0.56 -16.61
CA THR A 292 17.15 0.01 -16.49
C THR A 292 17.14 1.33 -15.71
N THR A 293 18.33 1.84 -15.39
CA THR A 293 18.49 3.13 -14.68
C THR A 293 18.40 4.36 -15.58
N THR A 294 18.14 4.17 -16.87
CA THR A 294 17.94 5.27 -17.82
C THR A 294 16.69 5.02 -18.64
N LEU A 295 15.71 5.88 -18.48
CA LEU A 295 14.45 5.83 -19.20
C LEU A 295 14.38 6.96 -20.21
N LYS A 296 13.93 6.68 -21.42
CA LYS A 296 13.57 7.69 -22.41
C LYS A 296 12.08 7.61 -22.67
N VAL A 297 11.37 8.68 -22.33
CA VAL A 297 9.92 8.80 -22.42
C VAL A 297 9.58 9.72 -23.58
N HIS A 298 8.80 9.24 -24.54
CA HIS A 298 8.19 10.01 -25.60
C HIS A 298 6.76 10.32 -25.17
N GLY A 299 6.59 11.44 -24.50
CA GLY A 299 5.30 11.83 -23.95
C GLY A 299 4.30 12.25 -25.03
N VAL A 300 3.05 12.34 -24.64
CA VAL A 300 1.94 12.72 -25.52
C VAL A 300 1.15 13.87 -24.90
N SER A 301 0.68 14.79 -25.74
CA SER A 301 -0.04 15.99 -25.29
C SER A 301 -1.39 15.67 -24.64
N ASP A 302 -2.01 14.55 -25.00
CA ASP A 302 -3.30 14.12 -24.47
C ASP A 302 -3.44 12.59 -24.41
N ILE A 303 -4.16 12.11 -23.39
CA ILE A 303 -4.47 10.70 -23.20
C ILE A 303 -5.98 10.57 -22.99
N ASN A 304 -6.65 9.89 -23.91
CA ASN A 304 -8.09 9.63 -23.86
C ASN A 304 -8.38 8.25 -24.47
N VAL A 305 -8.09 7.19 -23.73
CA VAL A 305 -8.24 5.81 -24.17
C VAL A 305 -8.92 4.96 -23.10
N ASP A 306 -9.76 4.02 -23.52
CA ASP A 306 -10.24 2.98 -22.64
C ASP A 306 -9.14 1.93 -22.48
N VAL A 307 -8.66 1.76 -21.26
CA VAL A 307 -7.55 0.86 -20.94
C VAL A 307 -7.97 -0.18 -19.91
N ASP A 308 -7.49 -1.41 -20.11
CA ASP A 308 -7.62 -2.54 -19.19
C ASP A 308 -6.21 -3.03 -18.85
N TYR A 309 -5.89 -3.09 -17.55
CA TYR A 309 -4.56 -3.42 -17.08
C TYR A 309 -4.60 -4.21 -15.77
N ALA A 310 -3.81 -5.27 -15.69
CA ALA A 310 -3.61 -6.05 -14.47
C ALA A 310 -2.24 -5.70 -13.87
N PRO A 311 -2.16 -5.10 -12.67
CA PRO A 311 -0.89 -4.93 -11.97
C PRO A 311 -0.25 -6.29 -11.68
N SER A 312 1.07 -6.33 -11.64
CA SER A 312 1.82 -7.53 -11.28
C SER A 312 1.61 -7.92 -9.83
N GLU A 313 1.95 -9.15 -9.52
CA GLU A 313 1.98 -9.71 -8.18
C GLU A 313 3.05 -9.03 -7.32
N ASP A 314 2.84 -9.04 -5.98
CA ASP A 314 3.70 -8.35 -5.03
C ASP A 314 4.89 -9.24 -4.58
N PRO A 315 6.16 -8.91 -4.97
CA PRO A 315 7.32 -9.68 -4.52
C PRO A 315 7.52 -9.61 -3.01
N ILE A 316 7.03 -8.54 -2.35
CA ILE A 316 7.17 -8.38 -0.92
C ILE A 316 6.17 -9.31 -0.19
N GLU A 317 4.97 -9.48 -0.73
CA GLU A 317 4.04 -10.47 -0.20
C GLU A 317 4.58 -11.90 -0.40
N ALA A 318 5.13 -12.20 -1.59
CA ALA A 318 5.78 -13.50 -1.83
C ALA A 318 6.88 -13.78 -0.82
N MET A 319 7.75 -12.79 -0.53
CA MET A 319 8.80 -12.92 0.49
C MET A 319 8.23 -13.09 1.90
N SER A 320 7.12 -12.43 2.23
CA SER A 320 6.46 -12.60 3.54
C SER A 320 5.91 -14.01 3.73
N LEU A 321 5.39 -14.63 2.66
CA LEU A 321 4.90 -16.01 2.66
C LEU A 321 6.06 -17.02 2.74
N LEU A 322 7.19 -16.76 2.05
CA LEU A 322 8.42 -17.53 2.21
C LEU A 322 8.91 -17.50 3.66
N ALA A 323 8.96 -16.31 4.26
CA ALA A 323 9.35 -16.15 5.66
C ALA A 323 8.37 -16.90 6.60
N ALA A 324 7.06 -16.83 6.35
CA ALA A 324 6.06 -17.59 7.11
C ALA A 324 6.32 -19.10 7.07
N ALA A 325 6.57 -19.64 5.87
CA ALA A 325 6.87 -21.06 5.71
C ALA A 325 8.16 -21.47 6.43
N ILE A 326 9.19 -20.64 6.33
CA ILE A 326 10.50 -20.89 6.97
C ILE A 326 10.36 -20.93 8.50
N VAL A 327 9.78 -19.90 9.12
CA VAL A 327 9.73 -19.79 10.59
C VAL A 327 8.78 -20.79 11.23
N THR A 328 7.80 -21.28 10.48
CA THR A 328 6.87 -22.33 10.93
C THR A 328 7.30 -23.73 10.48
N SER A 329 8.46 -23.86 9.83
CA SER A 329 8.98 -25.12 9.27
C SER A 329 7.96 -25.84 8.39
N SER A 330 7.29 -25.11 7.51
CA SER A 330 6.13 -25.54 6.74
C SER A 330 6.47 -25.83 5.28
N GLU A 331 5.70 -26.74 4.68
CA GLU A 331 5.74 -27.03 3.24
C GLU A 331 4.44 -26.51 2.61
N ILE A 332 4.55 -25.38 1.90
CA ILE A 332 3.44 -24.73 1.18
C ILE A 332 3.87 -24.42 -0.25
N THR A 333 2.89 -24.28 -1.12
CA THR A 333 3.13 -23.76 -2.48
C THR A 333 2.69 -22.29 -2.55
N ILE A 334 3.62 -21.39 -2.79
CA ILE A 334 3.38 -19.97 -3.02
C ILE A 334 3.25 -19.79 -4.53
N CYS A 335 2.01 -19.65 -4.99
CA CYS A 335 1.69 -19.52 -6.41
C CYS A 335 1.87 -18.08 -6.87
N ARG A 336 2.23 -17.90 -8.14
CA ARG A 336 2.32 -16.60 -8.81
C ARG A 336 3.42 -15.69 -8.24
N ALA A 337 4.54 -16.23 -7.75
CA ALA A 337 5.66 -15.44 -7.26
C ALA A 337 6.40 -14.74 -8.43
N PRO A 338 6.58 -13.39 -8.40
CA PRO A 338 7.26 -12.64 -9.48
C PRO A 338 8.78 -12.84 -9.39
N ILE A 339 9.28 -13.87 -10.09
CA ILE A 339 10.61 -14.44 -9.88
C ILE A 339 11.75 -13.46 -10.10
N GLU A 340 11.67 -12.61 -11.12
CA GLU A 340 12.73 -11.65 -11.44
C GLU A 340 12.98 -10.59 -10.35
N PHE A 341 12.03 -10.44 -9.41
CA PHE A 341 12.12 -9.54 -8.27
C PHE A 341 12.38 -10.26 -6.94
N LEU A 342 12.71 -11.57 -7.01
CA LEU A 342 13.02 -12.42 -5.86
C LEU A 342 14.35 -13.16 -6.02
N GLU A 343 15.07 -12.97 -7.14
CA GLU A 343 16.29 -13.74 -7.45
C GLU A 343 17.37 -13.59 -6.36
N ILE A 344 17.58 -12.37 -5.85
CA ILE A 344 18.57 -12.13 -4.78
C ILE A 344 18.11 -12.69 -3.44
N GLU A 345 16.83 -12.54 -3.11
CA GLU A 345 16.23 -13.10 -1.90
C GLU A 345 16.37 -14.62 -1.87
N LEU A 346 16.04 -15.27 -2.99
CA LEU A 346 16.15 -16.72 -3.12
C LEU A 346 17.62 -17.20 -3.09
N ALA A 347 18.53 -16.48 -3.76
CA ALA A 347 19.95 -16.80 -3.72
C ALA A 347 20.53 -16.72 -2.29
N LEU A 348 20.15 -15.68 -1.52
CA LEU A 348 20.54 -15.56 -0.11
C LEU A 348 19.93 -16.69 0.74
N LEU A 349 18.67 -17.05 0.50
CA LEU A 349 18.02 -18.15 1.21
C LEU A 349 18.67 -19.50 0.87
N GLU A 350 19.08 -19.72 -0.38
CA GLU A 350 19.84 -20.91 -0.81
C GLU A 350 21.21 -20.98 -0.13
N GLU A 351 21.93 -19.85 -0.04
CA GLU A 351 23.19 -19.75 0.71
C GLU A 351 23.00 -20.11 2.18
N MET A 352 21.86 -19.69 2.78
CA MET A 352 21.48 -20.06 4.14
C MET A 352 21.07 -21.54 4.29
N GLY A 353 20.93 -22.29 3.20
CA GLY A 353 20.54 -23.70 3.20
C GLY A 353 19.06 -23.96 3.00
N PHE A 354 18.27 -22.95 2.63
CA PHE A 354 16.84 -23.12 2.32
C PHE A 354 16.64 -23.92 1.02
N ARG A 355 15.67 -24.81 1.03
CA ARG A 355 15.31 -25.67 -0.11
C ARG A 355 13.88 -25.42 -0.53
N TYR A 356 13.69 -25.34 -1.83
CA TYR A 356 12.37 -25.19 -2.46
C TYR A 356 12.40 -25.80 -3.85
N GLU A 357 11.22 -26.03 -4.41
CA GLU A 357 11.02 -26.40 -5.81
C GLU A 357 10.38 -25.24 -6.54
N ARG A 358 10.76 -25.05 -7.79
CA ARG A 358 10.27 -23.99 -8.66
C ARG A 358 9.56 -24.60 -9.86
N SER A 359 8.37 -24.10 -10.22
CA SER A 359 7.68 -24.44 -11.46
C SER A 359 8.40 -23.87 -12.70
N GLU A 360 7.93 -24.25 -13.89
CA GLU A 360 8.23 -23.49 -15.11
C GLU A 360 7.69 -22.05 -15.00
N GLU A 361 8.33 -21.14 -15.75
CA GLU A 361 7.93 -19.74 -15.79
C GLU A 361 6.67 -19.54 -16.63
N TYR A 362 5.80 -18.64 -16.19
CA TYR A 362 4.65 -18.16 -16.93
C TYR A 362 4.44 -16.66 -16.75
N LEU A 363 3.61 -16.03 -17.57
CA LEU A 363 3.44 -14.58 -17.54
C LEU A 363 2.28 -14.16 -16.60
N ALA A 364 2.49 -13.04 -15.92
CA ALA A 364 1.47 -12.33 -15.16
C ALA A 364 0.36 -11.77 -16.08
N GLY A 365 -0.72 -11.27 -15.48
CA GLY A 365 -1.83 -10.65 -16.20
C GLY A 365 -1.44 -9.43 -17.04
N ASN A 366 -0.35 -8.73 -16.70
CA ASN A 366 0.20 -7.64 -17.51
C ASN A 366 0.92 -8.11 -18.78
N GLY A 367 1.13 -9.43 -18.96
CA GLY A 367 1.81 -10.03 -20.10
C GLY A 367 3.32 -9.75 -20.19
N ARG A 368 3.94 -9.32 -19.09
CA ARG A 368 5.35 -8.90 -19.02
C ARG A 368 6.11 -9.55 -17.88
N THR A 369 5.58 -9.49 -16.66
CA THR A 369 6.23 -10.02 -15.47
C THR A 369 6.24 -11.54 -15.49
N ARG A 370 7.40 -12.15 -15.21
CA ARG A 370 7.56 -13.61 -15.14
C ARG A 370 7.20 -14.10 -13.76
N LEU A 371 6.34 -15.10 -13.71
CA LEU A 371 5.85 -15.75 -12.50
C LEU A 371 6.30 -17.20 -12.43
N VAL A 372 6.44 -17.68 -11.20
CA VAL A 372 6.63 -19.11 -10.88
C VAL A 372 5.81 -19.48 -9.66
N ASP A 373 5.58 -20.78 -9.47
CA ASP A 373 5.11 -21.32 -8.21
C ASP A 373 6.31 -21.86 -7.43
N LEU A 374 6.41 -21.48 -6.15
CA LEU A 374 7.50 -21.89 -5.26
C LEU A 374 6.95 -22.83 -4.19
N THR A 375 7.37 -24.10 -4.22
CA THR A 375 7.02 -25.08 -3.19
C THR A 375 8.15 -25.19 -2.18
N THR A 376 7.89 -24.73 -0.95
CA THR A 376 8.88 -24.72 0.14
C THR A 376 9.13 -26.12 0.67
N ARG A 377 10.36 -26.38 1.15
CA ARG A 377 10.77 -27.64 1.75
C ARG A 377 11.38 -27.42 3.13
N GLN A 378 11.13 -28.33 4.05
CA GLN A 378 11.76 -28.26 5.37
C GLN A 378 13.28 -28.17 5.22
N SER A 379 13.88 -27.21 5.89
CA SER A 379 15.28 -26.86 5.74
C SER A 379 15.90 -26.52 7.10
N THR A 380 17.17 -26.85 7.26
CA THR A 380 17.97 -26.35 8.38
C THR A 380 18.78 -25.17 7.88
N LEU A 381 18.50 -23.99 8.40
CA LEU A 381 19.16 -22.77 7.97
C LEU A 381 20.38 -22.46 8.80
N HIS A 382 21.36 -21.84 8.18
CA HIS A 382 22.56 -21.29 8.79
C HIS A 382 22.70 -19.81 8.44
N ALA A 383 23.35 -19.04 9.32
CA ALA A 383 23.68 -17.66 9.03
C ALA A 383 24.53 -17.56 7.74
N PRO A 384 24.31 -16.58 6.87
CA PRO A 384 25.13 -16.38 5.69
C PRO A 384 26.55 -15.98 6.07
N MET A 385 27.50 -16.14 5.15
CA MET A 385 28.92 -15.83 5.40
C MET A 385 29.19 -14.32 5.60
N ASP A 386 28.33 -13.47 5.04
CA ASP A 386 28.38 -12.00 5.18
C ASP A 386 27.05 -11.48 5.74
N LYS A 387 26.96 -10.19 5.91
CA LYS A 387 25.73 -9.46 6.32
C LYS A 387 24.64 -9.57 5.27
N VAL A 388 23.38 -9.52 5.71
CA VAL A 388 22.22 -9.33 4.83
C VAL A 388 21.86 -7.85 4.79
N HIS A 389 22.06 -7.18 3.65
CA HIS A 389 21.84 -5.74 3.52
C HIS A 389 21.08 -5.38 2.23
N PRO A 390 20.27 -4.32 2.27
CA PRO A 390 19.49 -3.93 1.11
C PRO A 390 20.35 -3.19 0.10
N MET A 391 19.94 -3.31 -1.16
CA MET A 391 20.50 -2.54 -2.27
C MET A 391 19.36 -2.12 -3.21
N PRO A 392 19.49 -1.00 -3.93
CA PRO A 392 18.55 -0.70 -5.00
C PRO A 392 18.49 -1.85 -6.01
N PHE A 393 17.28 -2.14 -6.52
CA PHE A 393 17.10 -3.21 -7.51
C PHE A 393 18.17 -3.12 -8.64
N PRO A 394 18.76 -4.22 -9.07
CA PRO A 394 18.43 -5.62 -8.80
C PRO A 394 19.04 -6.23 -7.52
N GLY A 395 19.49 -5.44 -6.56
CA GLY A 395 19.92 -5.97 -5.26
C GLY A 395 18.72 -6.30 -4.35
N LEU A 396 19.01 -6.75 -3.11
CA LEU A 396 18.01 -7.11 -2.11
C LEU A 396 17.01 -5.96 -1.87
N ASN A 397 15.73 -6.24 -2.09
CA ASN A 397 14.69 -5.24 -1.91
C ASN A 397 14.64 -4.77 -0.46
N ILE A 398 14.64 -3.43 -0.27
CA ILE A 398 14.60 -2.81 1.05
C ILE A 398 13.39 -3.22 1.89
N ASP A 399 12.25 -3.50 1.26
CA ASP A 399 11.04 -3.93 1.96
C ASP A 399 11.06 -5.43 2.29
N ASN A 400 11.91 -6.23 1.63
CA ASN A 400 12.14 -7.63 1.96
C ASN A 400 13.14 -7.83 3.10
N LEU A 401 14.03 -6.85 3.33
CA LEU A 401 15.06 -6.94 4.39
C LEU A 401 14.51 -7.32 5.77
N PRO A 402 13.40 -6.74 6.29
CA PRO A 402 12.90 -7.08 7.63
C PRO A 402 12.53 -8.56 7.79
N PHE A 403 12.13 -9.26 6.72
CA PHE A 403 11.82 -10.69 6.79
C PHE A 403 13.07 -11.54 7.08
N PHE A 404 14.23 -11.09 6.63
CA PHE A 404 15.49 -11.76 6.98
C PHE A 404 15.81 -11.69 8.47
N ALA A 405 15.21 -10.77 9.24
CA ALA A 405 15.39 -10.75 10.69
C ALA A 405 14.74 -11.97 11.37
N VAL A 406 13.51 -12.30 11.02
CA VAL A 406 12.83 -13.47 11.60
C VAL A 406 13.40 -14.79 11.03
N ILE A 407 13.87 -14.78 9.78
CA ILE A 407 14.57 -15.91 9.18
C ILE A 407 15.92 -16.15 9.85
N ALA A 408 16.71 -15.09 10.08
CA ALA A 408 17.99 -15.17 10.81
C ALA A 408 17.79 -15.67 12.24
N ALA A 409 16.73 -15.24 12.90
CA ALA A 409 16.37 -15.74 14.23
C ALA A 409 15.98 -17.24 14.22
N SER A 410 15.70 -17.82 13.07
CA SER A 410 15.42 -19.25 12.90
C SER A 410 16.65 -20.05 12.37
N ALA A 411 17.73 -19.37 11.95
CA ALA A 411 18.94 -19.96 11.42
C ALA A 411 19.99 -20.20 12.51
N HIS A 412 20.88 -21.17 12.31
CA HIS A 412 22.03 -21.39 13.19
C HIS A 412 23.14 -20.35 12.94
N GLY A 413 23.57 -19.66 13.97
CA GLY A 413 24.67 -18.69 13.92
C GLY A 413 24.20 -17.25 14.11
N GLN A 414 25.09 -16.31 13.74
CA GLN A 414 24.86 -14.88 13.90
C GLN A 414 24.76 -14.20 12.54
N THR A 415 23.72 -13.40 12.35
CA THR A 415 23.49 -12.62 11.12
C THR A 415 23.44 -11.14 11.45
N MET A 416 24.26 -10.34 10.76
CA MET A 416 24.18 -8.89 10.82
C MET A 416 23.23 -8.36 9.74
N ILE A 417 22.29 -7.49 10.13
CA ILE A 417 21.34 -6.86 9.23
C ILE A 417 21.48 -5.34 9.36
N PRO A 418 22.20 -4.66 8.45
CA PRO A 418 22.24 -3.21 8.34
C PRO A 418 21.08 -2.70 7.50
N ASP A 419 20.25 -1.84 8.08
CA ASP A 419 19.15 -1.14 7.42
C ASP A 419 19.51 0.34 7.26
N TRP A 420 20.23 0.67 6.20
CA TRP A 420 20.77 2.01 5.99
C TRP A 420 19.81 2.97 5.27
N VAL A 421 18.70 2.47 4.73
CA VAL A 421 17.74 3.30 3.96
C VAL A 421 16.72 3.98 4.86
N TYR A 422 16.28 3.31 5.93
CA TYR A 422 15.32 3.86 6.87
C TYR A 422 15.95 4.14 8.23
N GLU A 423 15.89 5.40 8.69
CA GLU A 423 16.64 5.87 9.85
C GLU A 423 16.37 5.08 11.15
N ASN A 424 15.15 4.61 11.38
CA ASN A 424 14.77 4.00 12.66
C ASN A 424 14.11 2.62 12.52
N ARG A 425 14.13 2.01 11.32
CA ARG A 425 13.39 0.75 11.12
C ARG A 425 14.03 -0.43 11.84
N ALA A 426 15.35 -0.47 11.94
CA ALA A 426 16.07 -1.52 12.63
C ALA A 426 15.68 -1.62 14.11
N ILE A 427 15.31 -0.50 14.75
CA ILE A 427 14.87 -0.47 16.14
C ILE A 427 13.64 -1.36 16.36
N TYR A 428 12.70 -1.38 15.42
CA TYR A 428 11.48 -2.20 15.56
C TYR A 428 11.75 -3.70 15.48
N LEU A 429 12.91 -4.13 14.94
CA LEU A 429 13.28 -5.54 14.93
C LEU A 429 13.64 -6.06 16.32
N THR A 430 13.96 -5.17 17.28
CA THR A 430 14.18 -5.56 18.67
C THR A 430 12.92 -6.10 19.36
N GLU A 431 11.72 -5.86 18.79
CA GLU A 431 10.48 -6.45 19.29
C GLU A 431 10.51 -7.99 19.29
N LEU A 432 11.31 -8.60 18.40
CA LEU A 432 11.52 -10.05 18.37
C LEU A 432 12.13 -10.59 19.68
N SER A 433 12.86 -9.76 20.43
CA SER A 433 13.43 -10.17 21.74
C SER A 433 12.34 -10.48 22.75
N LYS A 434 11.17 -9.84 22.67
CA LYS A 434 10.02 -10.11 23.53
C LYS A 434 9.39 -11.48 23.26
N LEU A 435 9.67 -12.05 22.08
CA LEU A 435 9.27 -13.40 21.66
C LEU A 435 10.41 -14.42 21.83
N GLY A 436 11.51 -14.05 22.49
CA GLY A 436 12.62 -14.92 22.86
C GLY A 436 13.83 -14.88 21.92
N ALA A 437 13.83 -14.05 20.86
CA ALA A 437 14.96 -13.95 19.95
C ALA A 437 16.13 -13.17 20.58
N ALA A 438 17.36 -13.61 20.31
CA ALA A 438 18.58 -12.91 20.69
C ALA A 438 18.89 -11.83 19.64
N VAL A 439 18.38 -10.61 19.86
CA VAL A 439 18.57 -9.46 19.00
C VAL A 439 19.36 -8.38 19.72
N THR A 440 20.50 -8.00 19.16
CA THR A 440 21.34 -6.92 19.68
C THR A 440 21.28 -5.73 18.72
N LEU A 441 20.74 -4.60 19.18
CA LEU A 441 20.79 -3.34 18.45
C LEU A 441 22.18 -2.74 18.60
N LEU A 442 22.95 -2.65 17.52
CA LEU A 442 24.29 -2.06 17.52
C LEU A 442 24.22 -0.54 17.42
N ASP A 443 23.31 -0.05 16.60
CA ASP A 443 22.95 1.36 16.42
C ASP A 443 21.56 1.44 15.73
N PRO A 444 20.99 2.64 15.48
CA PRO A 444 19.66 2.77 14.85
C PRO A 444 19.48 2.07 13.49
N HIS A 445 20.60 1.71 12.84
CA HIS A 445 20.62 1.13 11.51
C HIS A 445 21.07 -0.34 11.47
N ARG A 446 21.62 -0.90 12.56
CA ARG A 446 22.21 -2.24 12.54
C ARG A 446 21.73 -3.10 13.70
N VAL A 447 21.27 -4.28 13.34
CA VAL A 447 20.96 -5.33 14.33
C VAL A 447 21.82 -6.56 14.06
N LEU A 448 22.24 -7.22 15.14
CA LEU A 448 22.83 -8.55 15.13
C LEU A 448 21.81 -9.52 15.70
N ILE A 449 21.53 -10.60 14.99
CA ILE A 449 20.55 -11.61 15.37
C ILE A 449 21.25 -12.95 15.48
N GLU A 450 21.09 -13.62 16.63
CA GLU A 450 21.62 -14.95 16.87
C GLU A 450 20.48 -15.95 16.98
N GLY A 451 20.58 -17.06 16.23
CA GLY A 451 19.60 -18.14 16.23
C GLY A 451 20.25 -19.52 16.35
N PRO A 452 19.47 -20.59 16.43
CA PRO A 452 18.00 -20.61 16.31
C PRO A 452 17.27 -20.21 17.61
N THR A 453 16.20 -19.44 17.48
CA THR A 453 15.38 -18.97 18.59
C THR A 453 14.42 -20.06 19.06
N ARG A 454 14.28 -20.18 20.38
CA ARG A 454 13.15 -20.88 21.00
C ARG A 454 12.03 -19.86 21.22
N TRP A 455 11.15 -19.76 20.22
CA TRP A 455 10.06 -18.80 20.25
C TRP A 455 9.11 -19.02 21.43
N SER A 456 8.71 -17.95 22.09
CA SER A 456 7.77 -17.93 23.21
C SER A 456 6.64 -16.95 22.96
N ALA A 457 5.41 -17.35 23.33
CA ALA A 457 4.24 -16.50 23.18
C ALA A 457 4.32 -15.26 24.08
N ALA A 458 3.85 -14.12 23.58
CA ALA A 458 3.83 -12.85 24.29
C ALA A 458 2.68 -11.94 23.84
N GLU A 459 2.36 -10.94 24.64
CA GLU A 459 1.50 -9.82 24.27
C GLU A 459 2.35 -8.60 23.93
N LEU A 460 2.10 -8.01 22.75
CA LEU A 460 2.90 -6.93 22.18
C LEU A 460 2.01 -5.86 21.55
N MET A 461 2.47 -4.61 21.62
CA MET A 461 1.95 -3.56 20.75
C MET A 461 2.52 -3.74 19.35
N CYS A 462 1.66 -3.64 18.34
CA CYS A 462 2.08 -3.72 16.95
C CYS A 462 3.01 -2.56 16.59
N PRO A 463 4.20 -2.82 16.01
CA PRO A 463 5.06 -1.76 15.51
C PRO A 463 4.31 -0.85 14.53
N PRO A 464 4.59 0.47 14.53
CA PRO A 464 3.90 1.41 13.63
C PRO A 464 4.35 1.30 12.17
N ALA A 465 5.34 0.46 11.88
CA ALA A 465 5.87 0.21 10.55
C ALA A 465 5.37 -1.14 10.01
N LEU A 466 4.89 -1.15 8.75
CA LEU A 466 4.21 -2.29 8.13
C LEU A 466 5.04 -3.59 8.13
N ARG A 467 6.30 -3.53 7.69
CA ARG A 467 7.13 -4.73 7.56
C ARG A 467 7.58 -5.30 8.91
N PRO A 468 8.06 -4.48 9.88
CA PRO A 468 8.28 -4.95 11.24
C PRO A 468 7.03 -5.55 11.90
N ALA A 469 5.84 -4.97 11.67
CA ALA A 469 4.59 -5.53 12.18
C ALA A 469 4.31 -6.93 11.63
N ALA A 470 4.49 -7.14 10.33
CA ALA A 470 4.37 -8.45 9.70
C ALA A 470 5.40 -9.44 10.26
N VAL A 471 6.65 -9.02 10.44
CA VAL A 471 7.72 -9.85 11.02
C VAL A 471 7.37 -10.33 12.43
N VAL A 472 6.82 -9.45 13.28
CA VAL A 472 6.35 -9.82 14.63
C VAL A 472 5.21 -10.84 14.55
N LEU A 473 4.25 -10.66 13.65
CA LEU A 473 3.16 -11.63 13.44
C LEU A 473 3.71 -13.00 13.05
N LEU A 474 4.68 -13.06 12.11
CA LEU A 474 5.30 -14.33 11.70
C LEU A 474 6.04 -15.01 12.85
N ALA A 475 6.75 -14.26 13.69
CA ALA A 475 7.40 -14.79 14.89
C ALA A 475 6.37 -15.34 15.89
N MET A 476 5.21 -14.69 16.07
CA MET A 476 4.12 -15.18 16.90
C MET A 476 3.52 -16.49 16.36
N MET A 477 3.47 -16.67 15.03
CA MET A 477 3.01 -17.92 14.43
C MET A 477 3.98 -19.09 14.73
N ALA A 478 5.27 -18.82 14.85
CA ALA A 478 6.26 -19.83 15.24
C ALA A 478 6.27 -20.13 16.76
N ALA A 479 5.80 -19.20 17.57
CA ALA A 479 5.85 -19.29 19.03
C ALA A 479 4.77 -20.24 19.57
N LYS A 480 5.17 -21.27 20.32
CA LYS A 480 4.19 -22.17 20.96
C LYS A 480 3.39 -21.43 22.04
N GLY A 481 2.07 -21.55 21.99
CA GLY A 481 1.13 -20.89 22.89
C GLY A 481 0.35 -19.79 22.21
N THR A 482 -0.33 -18.95 22.99
CA THR A 482 -1.17 -17.87 22.47
C THR A 482 -0.50 -16.53 22.67
N SER A 483 -0.25 -15.84 21.55
CA SER A 483 0.25 -14.46 21.54
C SER A 483 -0.89 -13.47 21.23
N VAL A 484 -0.72 -12.21 21.64
CA VAL A 484 -1.64 -11.11 21.31
C VAL A 484 -0.84 -9.96 20.70
N LEU A 485 -1.22 -9.56 19.49
CA LEU A 485 -0.68 -8.38 18.82
C LEU A 485 -1.73 -7.26 18.84
N ARG A 486 -1.45 -6.20 19.59
CA ARG A 486 -2.35 -5.08 19.82
C ARG A 486 -2.23 -4.03 18.72
N ASN A 487 -3.36 -3.43 18.31
CA ASN A 487 -3.44 -2.31 17.37
C ASN A 487 -2.81 -2.60 15.99
N VAL A 488 -3.36 -3.59 15.28
CA VAL A 488 -2.80 -4.09 14.01
C VAL A 488 -3.24 -3.32 12.75
N TYR A 489 -3.78 -2.12 12.89
CA TYR A 489 -4.21 -1.30 11.76
C TYR A 489 -3.14 -1.19 10.65
N VAL A 490 -1.86 -1.11 11.06
CA VAL A 490 -0.75 -0.99 10.14
C VAL A 490 -0.60 -2.21 9.20
N ILE A 491 -0.96 -3.41 9.64
CA ILE A 491 -0.93 -4.63 8.80
C ILE A 491 -1.98 -4.52 7.69
N ASN A 492 -3.20 -4.10 8.03
CA ASN A 492 -4.30 -3.94 7.06
C ASN A 492 -4.07 -2.80 6.06
N ARG A 493 -3.13 -1.89 6.35
CA ARG A 493 -2.70 -0.87 5.39
C ARG A 493 -2.03 -1.46 4.15
N GLY A 494 -1.38 -2.60 4.27
CA GLY A 494 -0.53 -3.12 3.20
C GLY A 494 -0.73 -4.57 2.83
N TYR A 495 -1.53 -5.31 3.59
CA TYR A 495 -1.88 -6.71 3.29
C TYR A 495 -3.40 -6.85 3.26
N GLU A 496 -3.90 -7.49 2.22
CA GLU A 496 -5.32 -7.84 2.07
C GLU A 496 -5.59 -9.16 2.79
N ASP A 497 -6.47 -9.13 3.78
CA ASP A 497 -7.01 -10.29 4.51
C ASP A 497 -5.92 -11.29 4.98
N LEU A 498 -4.75 -10.76 5.42
CA LEU A 498 -3.57 -11.60 5.72
C LEU A 498 -3.89 -12.70 6.74
N ALA A 499 -4.63 -12.39 7.81
CA ALA A 499 -4.98 -13.36 8.84
C ALA A 499 -5.85 -14.49 8.29
N GLU A 500 -6.87 -14.17 7.51
CA GLU A 500 -7.78 -15.16 6.88
C GLU A 500 -7.03 -16.04 5.89
N ARG A 501 -6.15 -15.46 5.10
CA ARG A 501 -5.35 -16.17 4.09
C ARG A 501 -4.32 -17.10 4.72
N LEU A 502 -3.68 -16.68 5.81
CA LEU A 502 -2.80 -17.56 6.59
C LEU A 502 -3.60 -18.65 7.31
N ASN A 503 -4.81 -18.36 7.80
CA ASN A 503 -5.71 -19.37 8.37
C ASN A 503 -6.14 -20.42 7.35
N ALA A 504 -6.30 -20.05 6.08
CA ALA A 504 -6.58 -21.01 5.01
C ALA A 504 -5.43 -22.02 4.80
N LEU A 505 -4.20 -21.66 5.20
CA LEU A 505 -3.05 -22.57 5.22
C LEU A 505 -2.91 -23.35 6.54
N GLY A 506 -3.77 -23.12 7.53
CA GLY A 506 -3.77 -23.81 8.82
C GLY A 506 -3.21 -22.98 9.98
N ALA A 507 -2.91 -21.70 9.80
CA ALA A 507 -2.66 -20.82 10.93
C ALA A 507 -3.91 -20.67 11.81
N GLN A 508 -3.72 -20.23 13.04
CA GLN A 508 -4.81 -19.98 13.99
C GLN A 508 -4.73 -18.53 14.49
N ILE A 509 -5.25 -17.62 13.69
CA ILE A 509 -5.24 -16.18 13.93
C ILE A 509 -6.68 -15.69 14.06
N GLU A 510 -7.03 -15.16 15.21
CA GLU A 510 -8.34 -14.57 15.50
C GLU A 510 -8.22 -13.05 15.54
N THR A 511 -9.08 -12.37 14.81
CA THR A 511 -9.21 -10.90 14.86
C THR A 511 -10.23 -10.53 15.92
N PHE A 512 -9.87 -9.63 16.85
CA PHE A 512 -10.78 -9.15 17.89
C PHE A 512 -10.57 -7.66 18.16
N ARG A 513 -11.54 -7.06 18.86
CA ARG A 513 -11.48 -5.68 19.34
C ARG A 513 -11.77 -5.67 20.83
N ASP A 514 -11.17 -4.75 21.57
CA ASP A 514 -11.55 -4.51 22.97
C ASP A 514 -12.96 -3.88 22.99
N ILE A 515 -13.79 -4.39 23.89
CA ILE A 515 -15.19 -3.92 24.10
C ILE A 515 -15.18 -2.62 24.89
#